data_594f3c5936066c2c0fe85ded7664571b
#
_entry.id   594f3c5936066c2c0fe85ded7664571b
#
_cell.length_a   1.000
_cell.length_b   1.000
_cell.length_c   1.000
_cell.angle_alpha   90.00
_cell.angle_beta   90.00
_cell.angle_gamma   90.00
#
_symmetry.space_group_name_H-M   'P 1'
#
loop_
_entity.id
_entity.type
_entity.pdbx_description
1 polymer ?
#
loop_
_entity_poly.entity_id
_entity_poly.type
_entity_poly.pdbx_seq_one_letter_code
_entity_poly.pdbx_strand_id
1 'polypeptide(L)'
;MRIPFMSSAVLIASMLLTSAIPFTASAADVVWRQSTEQPADSLEGRGHQKFADLVSKYSNGRMEVKIFPSEQLGKKAAVIDQLQAGTIHIYNSTAAYLSKWEPAMKFISAPFVFADRAHWLRFMKTDLVKGWVKNVEDKGGITLIGDYVDFPRGSWRVIVAKKPVKSLGDIKGLKLRMHPDKLAGAAWGHLGAEIRVLGWSSVYESLGKGIVEAVNSPAALVESMRFYEKAPHITSHREYEQSVGYMVNAKAYNSLPADLREAVDRAHAGASQYEQGLLDADTMASIKRLQAKGVTYNDGMNTDPFRARMKEFYDAQAKAGKLPEGFLAAVEATR
;
A
#
# COMPACT_ATOMS: atom_id res chain seq x y z
N MET A 1 -22.78 -34.79 91.32
CA MET A 1 -21.90 -33.79 90.75
C MET A 1 -21.64 -34.27 89.31
N ARG A 2 -22.21 -33.62 88.35
CA ARG A 2 -22.22 -34.08 86.90
C ARG A 2 -21.24 -33.28 86.14
N ILE A 3 -20.36 -33.94 85.39
CA ILE A 3 -19.38 -33.38 84.48
C ILE A 3 -19.95 -33.51 83.05
N PRO A 4 -20.00 -32.47 82.20
CA PRO A 4 -20.42 -32.66 80.83
C PRO A 4 -19.24 -32.92 79.93
N PHE A 5 -19.46 -33.85 79.01
CA PHE A 5 -18.61 -34.18 77.87
C PHE A 5 -18.60 -33.03 76.84
N MET A 6 -17.45 -32.55 76.43
CA MET A 6 -17.31 -31.73 75.27
C MET A 6 -16.83 -32.56 74.11
N SER A 7 -17.66 -32.63 73.04
CA SER A 7 -17.35 -33.25 71.79
C SER A 7 -16.60 -32.23 70.87
N SER A 8 -15.36 -32.56 70.53
CA SER A 8 -14.57 -31.75 69.54
C SER A 8 -14.90 -32.23 68.11
N ALA A 9 -15.56 -31.36 67.37
CA ALA A 9 -15.75 -31.54 65.91
C ALA A 9 -14.48 -31.08 65.16
N VAL A 10 -13.83 -32.01 64.48
CA VAL A 10 -12.71 -31.74 63.60
C VAL A 10 -13.26 -31.35 62.23
N LEU A 11 -13.13 -30.08 61.85
CA LEU A 11 -13.37 -29.57 60.49
C LEU A 11 -12.16 -29.87 59.61
N ILE A 12 -12.28 -30.79 58.68
CA ILE A 12 -11.30 -31.02 57.60
C ILE A 12 -11.58 -29.99 56.49
N ALA A 13 -10.80 -28.93 56.42
CA ALA A 13 -10.83 -27.97 55.30
C ALA A 13 -10.03 -28.56 54.14
N SER A 14 -10.73 -29.05 53.12
CA SER A 14 -10.10 -29.47 51.84
C SER A 14 -9.66 -28.22 51.05
N MET A 15 -8.38 -27.88 51.07
CA MET A 15 -7.79 -26.86 50.22
C MET A 15 -7.65 -27.43 48.79
N LEU A 16 -8.53 -27.01 47.89
CA LEU A 16 -8.33 -27.18 46.44
C LEU A 16 -7.21 -26.24 46.00
N LEU A 17 -6.02 -26.78 45.86
CA LEU A 17 -4.92 -26.10 45.12
C LEU A 17 -5.30 -26.09 43.64
N THR A 18 -5.86 -24.99 43.13
CA THR A 18 -5.90 -24.69 41.73
C THR A 18 -4.45 -24.29 41.31
N SER A 19 -3.71 -25.23 40.75
CA SER A 19 -2.45 -24.97 40.08
C SER A 19 -2.74 -24.07 38.86
N ALA A 20 -2.57 -22.76 39.02
CA ALA A 20 -2.48 -21.84 37.91
C ALA A 20 -1.18 -22.21 37.14
N ILE A 21 -1.35 -22.87 36.00
CA ILE A 21 -0.25 -23.09 35.04
C ILE A 21 0.15 -21.69 34.57
N PRO A 22 1.39 -21.22 34.84
CA PRO A 22 1.81 -19.94 34.29
C PRO A 22 1.84 -20.07 32.76
N PHE A 23 0.99 -19.30 32.09
CA PHE A 23 1.06 -19.12 30.64
C PHE A 23 2.34 -18.32 30.38
N THR A 24 3.47 -19.01 30.27
CA THR A 24 4.70 -18.38 29.80
C THR A 24 4.47 -18.01 28.35
N ALA A 25 4.29 -16.71 28.06
CA ALA A 25 4.37 -16.21 26.71
C ALA A 25 5.76 -16.58 26.17
N SER A 26 5.82 -17.62 25.34
CA SER A 26 7.05 -17.98 24.62
C SER A 26 7.36 -16.83 23.68
N ALA A 27 8.60 -16.36 23.68
CA ALA A 27 9.06 -15.43 22.65
C ALA A 27 8.86 -16.08 21.27
N ALA A 28 8.46 -15.28 20.28
CA ALA A 28 8.30 -15.79 18.92
C ALA A 28 9.64 -16.34 18.39
N ASP A 29 9.59 -17.50 17.75
CA ASP A 29 10.76 -18.15 17.14
C ASP A 29 11.31 -17.31 15.98
N VAL A 30 10.40 -16.62 15.26
CA VAL A 30 10.71 -15.78 14.10
C VAL A 30 10.10 -14.39 14.27
N VAL A 31 10.91 -13.36 14.15
CA VAL A 31 10.46 -11.96 14.20
C VAL A 31 10.80 -11.28 12.90
N TRP A 32 9.78 -10.85 12.17
CA TRP A 32 9.94 -10.07 10.95
C TRP A 32 9.71 -8.58 11.19
N ARG A 33 10.43 -7.76 10.42
CA ARG A 33 10.29 -6.30 10.40
C ARG A 33 9.61 -5.91 9.09
N GLN A 34 8.48 -5.22 9.21
CA GLN A 34 7.68 -4.72 8.09
C GLN A 34 7.73 -3.20 8.07
N SER A 35 8.10 -2.60 6.96
CA SER A 35 8.12 -1.15 6.76
C SER A 35 7.00 -0.69 5.83
N THR A 36 6.40 0.46 6.13
CA THR A 36 5.45 1.14 5.24
C THR A 36 5.60 2.65 5.30
N GLU A 37 5.23 3.33 4.22
CA GLU A 37 5.20 4.79 4.13
C GLU A 37 3.97 5.39 4.84
N GLN A 38 2.94 4.59 5.09
CA GLN A 38 1.65 5.07 5.55
C GLN A 38 1.55 5.13 7.07
N PRO A 39 0.74 6.06 7.61
CA PRO A 39 0.40 6.09 9.03
C PRO A 39 -0.33 4.83 9.48
N ALA A 40 -0.16 4.47 10.76
CA ALA A 40 -0.78 3.26 11.32
C ALA A 40 -2.32 3.31 11.34
N ASP A 41 -2.91 4.49 11.46
CA ASP A 41 -4.36 4.72 11.49
C ASP A 41 -5.01 4.82 10.09
N SER A 42 -4.22 4.85 9.02
CA SER A 42 -4.73 4.76 7.65
C SER A 42 -5.39 3.39 7.40
N LEU A 43 -6.25 3.28 6.39
CA LEU A 43 -6.83 1.99 6.00
C LEU A 43 -5.73 0.96 5.70
N GLU A 44 -4.71 1.36 4.93
CA GLU A 44 -3.55 0.52 4.62
C GLU A 44 -2.79 0.11 5.90
N GLY A 45 -2.59 1.04 6.86
CA GLY A 45 -1.96 0.73 8.16
C GLY A 45 -2.76 -0.28 8.98
N ARG A 46 -4.10 -0.16 8.99
CA ARG A 46 -4.99 -1.14 9.63
C ARG A 46 -4.94 -2.50 8.95
N GLY A 47 -4.84 -2.53 7.61
CA GLY A 47 -4.62 -3.76 6.83
C GLY A 47 -3.31 -4.46 7.21
N HIS A 48 -2.23 -3.70 7.36
CA HIS A 48 -0.94 -4.24 7.81
C HIS A 48 -1.00 -4.78 9.25
N GLN A 49 -1.68 -4.08 10.16
CA GLN A 49 -1.90 -4.59 11.52
C GLN A 49 -2.71 -5.89 11.50
N LYS A 50 -3.76 -5.95 10.68
CA LYS A 50 -4.54 -7.18 10.49
C LYS A 50 -3.68 -8.33 9.99
N PHE A 51 -2.76 -8.08 9.07
CA PHE A 51 -1.80 -9.09 8.61
C PHE A 51 -0.92 -9.59 9.77
N ALA A 52 -0.32 -8.69 10.54
CA ALA A 52 0.54 -9.06 11.67
C ALA A 52 -0.21 -9.89 12.72
N ASP A 53 -1.44 -9.49 13.06
CA ASP A 53 -2.29 -10.22 14.01
C ASP A 53 -2.62 -11.63 13.50
N LEU A 54 -2.91 -11.76 12.21
CA LEU A 54 -3.21 -13.04 11.58
C LEU A 54 -1.97 -13.94 11.48
N VAL A 55 -0.79 -13.40 11.20
CA VAL A 55 0.47 -14.17 11.24
C VAL A 55 0.69 -14.75 12.63
N SER A 56 0.59 -13.95 13.67
CA SER A 56 0.70 -14.43 15.05
C SER A 56 -0.33 -15.51 15.36
N LYS A 57 -1.59 -15.28 14.98
CA LYS A 57 -2.69 -16.24 15.20
C LYS A 57 -2.44 -17.57 14.50
N TYR A 58 -2.10 -17.54 13.20
CA TYR A 58 -1.98 -18.76 12.40
C TYR A 58 -0.68 -19.53 12.65
N SER A 59 0.35 -18.85 13.15
CA SER A 59 1.59 -19.48 13.61
C SER A 59 1.54 -19.95 15.07
N ASN A 60 0.40 -19.81 15.78
CA ASN A 60 0.28 -20.06 17.21
C ASN A 60 1.31 -19.28 18.06
N GLY A 61 1.57 -18.01 17.68
CA GLY A 61 2.54 -17.14 18.35
C GLY A 61 4.00 -17.40 18.01
N ARG A 62 4.31 -18.39 17.17
CA ARG A 62 5.70 -18.70 16.78
C ARG A 62 6.32 -17.67 15.83
N MET A 63 5.50 -16.84 15.20
CA MET A 63 5.96 -15.77 14.33
C MET A 63 5.31 -14.44 14.70
N GLU A 64 6.12 -13.40 14.79
CA GLU A 64 5.72 -12.02 15.04
C GLU A 64 6.12 -11.13 13.84
N VAL A 65 5.24 -10.21 13.45
CA VAL A 65 5.56 -9.16 12.47
C VAL A 65 5.50 -7.80 13.18
N LYS A 66 6.64 -7.13 13.28
CA LYS A 66 6.75 -5.78 13.84
C LYS A 66 6.63 -4.74 12.74
N ILE A 67 5.59 -3.92 12.80
CA ILE A 67 5.29 -2.89 11.80
C ILE A 67 5.97 -1.59 12.18
N PHE A 68 6.61 -0.94 11.20
CA PHE A 68 7.25 0.36 11.30
C PHE A 68 6.60 1.30 10.28
N PRO A 69 5.55 2.05 10.69
CA PRO A 69 4.81 2.96 9.81
C PRO A 69 5.54 4.28 9.56
N SER A 70 4.97 5.11 8.68
CA SER A 70 5.39 6.51 8.46
C SER A 70 6.89 6.67 8.19
N GLU A 71 7.49 5.79 7.39
CA GLU A 71 8.91 5.81 7.00
C GLU A 71 9.90 5.72 8.19
N GLN A 72 9.51 5.13 9.34
CA GLN A 72 10.36 5.02 10.54
C GLN A 72 11.70 4.31 10.29
N LEU A 73 11.76 3.37 9.34
CA LEU A 73 13.01 2.66 8.99
C LEU A 73 13.78 3.33 7.87
N GLY A 74 13.34 4.50 7.44
CA GLY A 74 13.98 5.28 6.39
C GLY A 74 13.09 5.51 5.17
N LYS A 75 13.59 6.33 4.26
CA LYS A 75 12.92 6.60 2.99
C LYS A 75 13.10 5.43 2.03
N LYS A 76 12.23 5.34 1.06
CA LYS A 76 12.07 4.25 0.11
C LYS A 76 13.36 3.62 -0.41
N ALA A 77 14.32 4.42 -0.90
CA ALA A 77 15.55 3.86 -1.46
C ALA A 77 16.32 3.05 -0.42
N ALA A 78 16.49 3.60 0.79
CA ALA A 78 17.17 2.93 1.89
C ALA A 78 16.39 1.68 2.36
N VAL A 79 15.05 1.74 2.39
CA VAL A 79 14.22 0.59 2.78
C VAL A 79 14.30 -0.54 1.76
N ILE A 80 14.36 -0.23 0.45
CA ILE A 80 14.54 -1.24 -0.60
C ILE A 80 15.92 -1.92 -0.49
N ASP A 81 16.98 -1.17 -0.22
CA ASP A 81 18.30 -1.75 -0.01
C ASP A 81 18.35 -2.62 1.26
N GLN A 82 17.68 -2.21 2.35
CA GLN A 82 17.52 -3.00 3.56
C GLN A 82 16.68 -4.28 3.33
N LEU A 83 15.63 -4.21 2.50
CA LEU A 83 14.82 -5.36 2.11
C LEU A 83 15.67 -6.37 1.31
N GLN A 84 16.45 -5.90 0.35
CA GLN A 84 17.37 -6.74 -0.43
C GLN A 84 18.40 -7.41 0.48
N ALA A 85 18.96 -6.66 1.44
CA ALA A 85 19.94 -7.17 2.41
C ALA A 85 19.31 -8.10 3.48
N GLY A 86 17.99 -8.17 3.61
CA GLY A 86 17.28 -8.97 4.60
C GLY A 86 17.29 -8.40 6.03
N THR A 87 17.67 -7.14 6.22
CA THR A 87 17.56 -6.45 7.52
C THR A 87 16.15 -5.94 7.80
N ILE A 88 15.36 -5.72 6.75
CA ILE A 88 13.91 -5.61 6.76
C ILE A 88 13.38 -6.80 5.97
N HIS A 89 12.29 -7.40 6.42
CA HIS A 89 11.75 -8.62 5.82
C HIS A 89 10.62 -8.34 4.84
N ILE A 90 9.77 -7.34 5.15
CA ILE A 90 8.64 -6.92 4.32
C ILE A 90 8.70 -5.42 4.10
N TYR A 91 8.44 -4.98 2.86
CA TYR A 91 8.17 -3.60 2.52
C TYR A 91 6.86 -3.48 1.74
N ASN A 92 5.94 -2.68 2.26
CA ASN A 92 4.66 -2.44 1.61
C ASN A 92 4.72 -1.15 0.80
N SER A 93 4.76 -1.28 -0.49
CA SER A 93 4.74 -0.14 -1.40
C SER A 93 4.36 -0.56 -2.83
N THR A 94 4.32 0.41 -3.75
CA THR A 94 4.04 0.12 -5.16
C THR A 94 5.19 -0.64 -5.82
N ALA A 95 4.86 -1.67 -6.61
CA ALA A 95 5.85 -2.47 -7.32
C ALA A 95 6.64 -1.69 -8.39
N ALA A 96 6.17 -0.51 -8.82
CA ALA A 96 6.95 0.37 -9.70
C ALA A 96 8.35 0.69 -9.14
N TYR A 97 8.53 0.58 -7.82
CA TYR A 97 9.83 0.76 -7.18
C TYR A 97 10.81 -0.40 -7.38
N LEU A 98 10.31 -1.53 -7.82
CA LEU A 98 11.12 -2.68 -8.22
C LEU A 98 11.75 -2.50 -9.62
N SER A 99 11.47 -1.37 -10.28
CA SER A 99 12.05 -1.02 -11.59
C SER A 99 13.58 -0.89 -11.61
N LYS A 100 14.23 -0.95 -10.44
CA LYS A 100 15.70 -1.10 -10.33
C LYS A 100 16.17 -2.40 -10.97
N TRP A 101 15.42 -3.49 -10.83
CA TRP A 101 15.77 -4.82 -11.34
C TRP A 101 15.02 -5.20 -12.61
N GLU A 102 13.78 -4.71 -12.74
CA GLU A 102 12.96 -4.88 -13.94
C GLU A 102 12.32 -3.54 -14.32
N PRO A 103 12.91 -2.81 -15.28
CA PRO A 103 12.43 -1.48 -15.68
C PRO A 103 10.97 -1.44 -16.13
N ALA A 104 10.41 -2.58 -16.56
CA ALA A 104 9.02 -2.68 -17.00
C ALA A 104 8.01 -2.55 -15.83
N MET A 105 8.41 -2.82 -14.59
CA MET A 105 7.53 -2.73 -13.41
C MET A 105 6.88 -1.36 -13.22
N LYS A 106 7.46 -0.27 -13.71
CA LYS A 106 6.83 1.07 -13.67
C LYS A 106 5.56 1.17 -14.52
N PHE A 107 5.40 0.29 -15.53
CA PHE A 107 4.27 0.35 -16.47
C PHE A 107 2.99 -0.29 -15.92
N ILE A 108 3.05 -1.02 -14.82
CA ILE A 108 1.83 -1.53 -14.15
C ILE A 108 0.93 -0.41 -13.62
N SER A 109 1.48 0.79 -13.41
CA SER A 109 0.77 2.02 -12.99
C SER A 109 0.88 3.12 -14.04
N ALA A 110 0.91 2.76 -15.32
CA ALA A 110 1.03 3.70 -16.42
C ALA A 110 -0.19 4.65 -16.48
N PRO A 111 0.00 5.98 -16.39
CA PRO A 111 -1.10 6.94 -16.31
C PRO A 111 -2.04 6.87 -17.53
N PHE A 112 -3.34 6.77 -17.28
CA PHE A 112 -4.44 6.81 -18.27
C PHE A 112 -4.38 5.74 -19.38
N VAL A 113 -3.59 4.69 -19.21
CA VAL A 113 -3.46 3.62 -20.22
C VAL A 113 -4.59 2.59 -20.10
N PHE A 114 -5.00 2.27 -18.88
CA PHE A 114 -6.08 1.31 -18.61
C PHE A 114 -7.44 2.02 -18.63
N ALA A 115 -8.46 1.36 -19.18
CA ALA A 115 -9.81 1.90 -19.25
C ALA A 115 -10.44 2.01 -17.85
N ASP A 116 -10.34 0.93 -17.08
CA ASP A 116 -10.89 0.78 -15.74
C ASP A 116 -10.12 -0.28 -14.92
N ARG A 117 -10.60 -0.54 -13.70
CA ARG A 117 -10.00 -1.54 -12.79
C ARG A 117 -10.06 -2.96 -13.36
N ALA A 118 -11.16 -3.33 -14.01
CA ALA A 118 -11.30 -4.68 -14.54
C ALA A 118 -10.29 -4.94 -15.68
N HIS A 119 -10.10 -3.97 -16.57
CA HIS A 119 -9.06 -3.98 -17.59
C HIS A 119 -7.66 -4.12 -16.96
N TRP A 120 -7.32 -3.29 -15.97
CA TRP A 120 -6.06 -3.35 -15.25
C TRP A 120 -5.83 -4.71 -14.59
N LEU A 121 -6.84 -5.28 -13.93
CA LEU A 121 -6.75 -6.61 -13.29
C LEU A 121 -6.48 -7.73 -14.31
N ARG A 122 -7.09 -7.66 -15.50
CA ARG A 122 -6.78 -8.62 -16.57
C ARG A 122 -5.34 -8.48 -17.05
N PHE A 123 -4.86 -7.24 -17.24
CA PHE A 123 -3.47 -6.98 -17.61
C PHE A 123 -2.48 -7.52 -16.58
N MET A 124 -2.74 -7.31 -15.29
CA MET A 124 -1.87 -7.78 -14.21
C MET A 124 -1.73 -9.30 -14.15
N LYS A 125 -2.69 -10.05 -14.70
CA LYS A 125 -2.68 -11.53 -14.76
C LYS A 125 -1.98 -12.09 -15.99
N THR A 126 -1.51 -11.24 -16.91
CA THR A 126 -0.81 -11.70 -18.12
C THR A 126 0.55 -12.32 -17.79
N ASP A 127 1.01 -13.22 -18.66
CA ASP A 127 2.34 -13.83 -18.54
C ASP A 127 3.46 -12.79 -18.71
N LEU A 128 3.20 -11.68 -19.40
CA LEU A 128 4.09 -10.55 -19.49
C LEU A 128 4.41 -9.97 -18.10
N VAL A 129 3.38 -9.68 -17.30
CA VAL A 129 3.56 -9.13 -15.94
C VAL A 129 4.15 -10.16 -15.00
N LYS A 130 3.75 -11.43 -15.09
CA LYS A 130 4.37 -12.52 -14.31
C LYS A 130 5.87 -12.64 -14.61
N GLY A 131 6.26 -12.50 -15.88
CA GLY A 131 7.67 -12.47 -16.29
C GLY A 131 8.44 -11.31 -15.65
N TRP A 132 7.83 -10.12 -15.57
CA TRP A 132 8.46 -8.98 -14.89
C TRP A 132 8.67 -9.22 -13.39
N VAL A 133 7.66 -9.78 -12.71
CA VAL A 133 7.75 -10.13 -11.29
C VAL A 133 8.86 -11.16 -11.06
N LYS A 134 8.93 -12.19 -11.90
CA LYS A 134 10.00 -13.19 -11.83
C LYS A 134 11.39 -12.59 -12.04
N ASN A 135 11.55 -11.66 -12.99
CA ASN A 135 12.82 -10.97 -13.20
C ASN A 135 13.27 -10.17 -11.98
N VAL A 136 12.32 -9.57 -11.22
CA VAL A 136 12.64 -8.90 -9.95
C VAL A 136 13.18 -9.90 -8.93
N GLU A 137 12.56 -11.08 -8.80
CA GLU A 137 13.01 -12.11 -7.89
C GLU A 137 14.42 -12.61 -8.26
N ASP A 138 14.62 -12.96 -9.53
CA ASP A 138 15.88 -13.52 -10.02
C ASP A 138 17.05 -12.53 -9.89
N LYS A 139 16.82 -11.22 -10.12
CA LYS A 139 17.87 -10.19 -10.10
C LYS A 139 17.99 -9.45 -8.77
N GLY A 140 16.89 -9.32 -8.04
CA GLY A 140 16.80 -8.50 -6.83
C GLY A 140 16.74 -9.29 -5.53
N GLY A 141 16.42 -10.59 -5.59
CA GLY A 141 16.19 -11.40 -4.40
C GLY A 141 14.96 -10.94 -3.59
N ILE A 142 14.00 -10.32 -4.27
CA ILE A 142 12.75 -9.83 -3.69
C ILE A 142 11.59 -10.53 -4.40
N THR A 143 10.73 -11.18 -3.63
CA THR A 143 9.50 -11.79 -4.14
C THR A 143 8.27 -11.10 -3.55
N LEU A 144 7.07 -11.51 -3.94
CA LEU A 144 5.80 -11.04 -3.40
C LEU A 144 5.16 -12.13 -2.55
N ILE A 145 4.55 -11.75 -1.43
CA ILE A 145 3.58 -12.61 -0.75
C ILE A 145 2.24 -12.37 -1.45
N GLY A 146 1.60 -13.44 -1.92
CA GLY A 146 0.37 -13.35 -2.69
C GLY A 146 0.53 -12.64 -4.04
N ASP A 147 -0.56 -12.02 -4.53
CA ASP A 147 -0.56 -11.27 -5.77
C ASP A 147 -0.42 -9.76 -5.52
N TYR A 148 0.25 -9.05 -6.44
CA TYR A 148 0.41 -7.60 -6.35
C TYR A 148 -0.93 -6.84 -6.31
N VAL A 149 -2.00 -7.41 -6.85
CA VAL A 149 -3.33 -6.81 -6.90
C VAL A 149 -4.15 -6.98 -5.62
N ASP A 150 -3.66 -7.74 -4.65
CA ASP A 150 -4.42 -8.14 -3.46
C ASP A 150 -4.71 -6.99 -2.50
N PHE A 151 -3.84 -5.98 -2.43
CA PHE A 151 -4.01 -4.80 -1.59
C PHE A 151 -4.14 -3.54 -2.45
N PRO A 152 -5.35 -3.15 -2.86
CA PRO A 152 -5.56 -1.93 -3.63
C PRO A 152 -5.29 -0.69 -2.77
N ARG A 153 -4.44 0.20 -3.25
CA ARG A 153 -4.13 1.47 -2.58
C ARG A 153 -5.17 2.53 -2.93
N GLY A 154 -6.30 2.49 -2.23
CA GLY A 154 -7.44 3.38 -2.44
C GLY A 154 -8.35 2.93 -3.57
N SER A 155 -9.58 3.46 -3.58
CA SER A 155 -10.61 3.13 -4.56
C SER A 155 -10.34 3.80 -5.92
N TRP A 156 -9.70 4.96 -5.92
CA TRP A 156 -9.30 5.74 -7.11
C TRP A 156 -8.28 6.83 -6.76
N ARG A 157 -7.70 7.42 -7.81
CA ARG A 157 -6.74 8.53 -7.70
C ARG A 157 -7.44 9.87 -7.76
N VAL A 158 -6.91 10.83 -6.99
CA VAL A 158 -7.37 12.22 -6.92
C VAL A 158 -6.19 13.19 -7.02
N ILE A 159 -6.47 14.39 -7.56
CA ILE A 159 -5.63 15.57 -7.37
C ILE A 159 -6.17 16.32 -6.15
N VAL A 160 -5.29 16.58 -5.18
CA VAL A 160 -5.57 17.45 -4.03
C VAL A 160 -4.81 18.74 -4.26
N ALA A 161 -5.51 19.87 -4.39
CA ALA A 161 -4.93 21.12 -4.87
C ALA A 161 -5.36 22.34 -4.07
N LYS A 162 -4.53 23.40 -4.09
CA LYS A 162 -4.85 24.70 -3.49
C LYS A 162 -5.96 25.46 -4.23
N LYS A 163 -6.14 25.17 -5.52
CA LYS A 163 -7.20 25.72 -6.38
C LYS A 163 -7.95 24.57 -7.04
N PRO A 164 -9.22 24.75 -7.39
CA PRO A 164 -9.97 23.73 -8.11
C PRO A 164 -9.27 23.34 -9.43
N VAL A 165 -9.14 22.03 -9.67
CA VAL A 165 -8.71 21.46 -10.95
C VAL A 165 -9.92 20.78 -11.57
N LYS A 166 -10.43 21.29 -12.69
CA LYS A 166 -11.70 20.84 -13.31
C LYS A 166 -11.50 20.26 -14.70
N SER A 167 -10.37 20.56 -15.33
CA SER A 167 -10.08 20.18 -16.71
C SER A 167 -8.59 19.99 -16.96
N LEU A 168 -8.24 19.48 -18.14
CA LEU A 168 -6.84 19.41 -18.59
C LEU A 168 -6.19 20.81 -18.66
N GLY A 169 -6.98 21.87 -18.96
CA GLY A 169 -6.47 23.25 -19.01
C GLY A 169 -5.89 23.73 -17.67
N ASP A 170 -6.45 23.25 -16.56
CA ASP A 170 -6.01 23.64 -15.21
C ASP A 170 -4.70 22.94 -14.79
N ILE A 171 -4.23 21.98 -15.58
CA ILE A 171 -2.95 21.27 -15.35
C ILE A 171 -1.76 22.10 -15.88
N LYS A 172 -1.97 22.97 -16.85
CA LYS A 172 -0.88 23.75 -17.46
C LYS A 172 -0.22 24.66 -16.43
N GLY A 173 1.08 24.40 -16.19
CA GLY A 173 1.89 25.16 -15.23
C GLY A 173 1.60 24.85 -13.76
N LEU A 174 0.70 23.90 -13.45
CA LEU A 174 0.42 23.47 -12.08
C LEU A 174 1.67 22.85 -11.46
N LYS A 175 2.15 23.38 -10.34
CA LYS A 175 3.26 22.80 -9.57
C LYS A 175 2.78 21.54 -8.87
N LEU A 176 2.85 20.42 -9.60
CA LEU A 176 2.35 19.14 -9.16
C LEU A 176 3.45 18.31 -8.49
N ARG A 177 3.20 17.89 -7.24
CA ARG A 177 4.05 16.89 -6.61
C ARG A 177 3.90 15.54 -7.30
N MET A 178 5.02 14.95 -7.65
CA MET A 178 5.08 13.56 -8.09
C MET A 178 6.00 12.75 -7.18
N HIS A 179 5.66 11.48 -6.97
CA HIS A 179 6.59 10.54 -6.34
C HIS A 179 7.78 10.27 -7.28
N PRO A 180 8.90 9.70 -6.76
CA PRO A 180 10.08 9.40 -7.59
C PRO A 180 9.79 8.27 -8.60
N ASP A 181 9.05 8.58 -9.65
CA ASP A 181 8.73 7.75 -10.80
C ASP A 181 8.92 8.57 -12.08
N LYS A 182 9.91 8.17 -12.88
CA LYS A 182 10.26 8.89 -14.11
C LYS A 182 9.17 8.82 -15.18
N LEU A 183 8.42 7.70 -15.26
CA LEU A 183 7.32 7.55 -16.21
C LEU A 183 6.16 8.49 -15.84
N ALA A 184 5.71 8.44 -14.59
CA ALA A 184 4.62 9.30 -14.12
C ALA A 184 5.00 10.78 -14.23
N GLY A 185 6.24 11.16 -13.86
CA GLY A 185 6.73 12.53 -14.03
C GLY A 185 6.73 12.99 -15.47
N ALA A 186 7.21 12.17 -16.42
CA ALA A 186 7.20 12.49 -17.84
C ALA A 186 5.78 12.57 -18.40
N ALA A 187 4.89 11.68 -18.00
CA ALA A 187 3.49 11.65 -18.41
C ALA A 187 2.75 12.94 -17.98
N TRP A 188 2.83 13.31 -16.71
CA TRP A 188 2.20 14.53 -16.21
C TRP A 188 2.86 15.82 -16.74
N GLY A 189 4.18 15.79 -17.00
CA GLY A 189 4.86 16.86 -17.72
C GLY A 189 4.35 17.02 -19.15
N HIS A 190 4.05 15.93 -19.86
CA HIS A 190 3.43 15.96 -21.20
C HIS A 190 1.99 16.53 -21.16
N LEU A 191 1.27 16.33 -20.05
CA LEU A 191 -0.04 16.98 -19.81
C LEU A 191 0.08 18.47 -19.49
N GLY A 192 1.30 18.99 -19.26
CA GLY A 192 1.56 20.41 -19.02
C GLY A 192 1.86 20.78 -17.57
N ALA A 193 1.92 19.82 -16.63
CA ALA A 193 2.24 20.10 -15.25
C ALA A 193 3.73 20.45 -15.05
N GLU A 194 4.00 21.31 -14.07
CA GLU A 194 5.35 21.59 -13.56
C GLU A 194 5.68 20.58 -12.44
N ILE A 195 6.46 19.57 -12.77
CA ILE A 195 6.71 18.44 -11.86
C ILE A 195 7.72 18.79 -10.77
N ARG A 196 7.35 18.50 -9.52
CA ARG A 196 8.23 18.54 -8.35
C ARG A 196 8.31 17.15 -7.73
N VAL A 197 9.49 16.52 -7.79
CA VAL A 197 9.70 15.18 -7.24
C VAL A 197 10.01 15.29 -5.75
N LEU A 198 9.13 14.78 -4.90
CA LEU A 198 9.25 14.84 -3.44
C LEU A 198 8.85 13.51 -2.81
N GLY A 199 9.53 13.12 -1.72
CA GLY A 199 9.14 12.00 -0.86
C GLY A 199 7.74 12.20 -0.26
N TRP A 200 7.10 11.11 0.14
CA TRP A 200 5.71 11.16 0.61
C TRP A 200 5.55 11.96 1.91
N SER A 201 6.41 11.74 2.89
CA SER A 201 6.41 12.45 4.18
C SER A 201 6.64 13.96 4.06
N SER A 202 7.26 14.44 2.96
CA SER A 202 7.54 15.86 2.75
C SER A 202 6.38 16.64 2.10
N VAL A 203 5.30 15.95 1.67
CA VAL A 203 4.24 16.57 0.86
C VAL A 203 3.45 17.60 1.64
N TYR A 204 3.04 17.29 2.88
CA TYR A 204 2.24 18.19 3.71
C TYR A 204 2.91 19.56 3.90
N GLU A 205 4.20 19.55 4.29
CA GLU A 205 4.96 20.79 4.43
C GLU A 205 5.16 21.53 3.11
N SER A 206 5.44 20.79 2.03
CA SER A 206 5.68 21.36 0.70
C SER A 206 4.44 22.04 0.13
N LEU A 207 3.25 21.50 0.40
CA LEU A 207 1.97 22.18 0.15
C LEU A 207 1.85 23.45 1.01
N GLY A 208 2.15 23.37 2.30
CA GLY A 208 2.11 24.54 3.20
C GLY A 208 3.02 25.67 2.73
N LYS A 209 4.26 25.37 2.35
CA LYS A 209 5.28 26.33 1.89
C LYS A 209 5.09 26.79 0.44
N GLY A 210 4.13 26.24 -0.33
CA GLY A 210 3.91 26.59 -1.73
C GLY A 210 4.98 26.07 -2.70
N ILE A 211 5.83 25.14 -2.28
CA ILE A 211 6.79 24.44 -3.15
C ILE A 211 6.03 23.66 -4.22
N VAL A 212 4.89 23.08 -3.81
CA VAL A 212 3.90 22.49 -4.71
C VAL A 212 2.51 23.09 -4.44
N GLU A 213 1.66 23.09 -5.45
CA GLU A 213 0.28 23.59 -5.39
C GLU A 213 -0.73 22.44 -5.38
N ALA A 214 -0.30 21.26 -5.80
CA ALA A 214 -1.11 20.06 -5.87
C ALA A 214 -0.29 18.79 -5.63
N VAL A 215 -1.00 17.75 -5.22
CA VAL A 215 -0.47 16.38 -5.08
C VAL A 215 -1.41 15.39 -5.73
N ASN A 216 -0.85 14.43 -6.46
CA ASN A 216 -1.55 13.25 -6.93
C ASN A 216 -1.53 12.19 -5.83
N SER A 217 -2.71 11.76 -5.35
CA SER A 217 -2.88 10.90 -4.19
C SER A 217 -3.95 9.83 -4.42
N PRO A 218 -3.85 8.64 -3.79
CA PRO A 218 -5.03 7.80 -3.57
C PRO A 218 -6.08 8.56 -2.73
N ALA A 219 -7.36 8.44 -3.07
CA ALA A 219 -8.44 9.12 -2.35
C ALA A 219 -8.47 8.74 -0.85
N ALA A 220 -8.25 7.46 -0.53
CA ALA A 220 -8.25 6.94 0.84
C ALA A 220 -7.15 7.54 1.75
N LEU A 221 -6.09 8.14 1.18
CA LEU A 221 -4.96 8.66 1.95
C LEU A 221 -5.02 10.17 2.22
N VAL A 222 -5.98 10.90 1.63
CA VAL A 222 -6.03 12.36 1.74
C VAL A 222 -6.28 12.80 3.18
N GLU A 223 -7.16 12.12 3.90
CA GLU A 223 -7.50 12.45 5.29
C GLU A 223 -6.36 12.10 6.23
N SER A 224 -5.84 10.86 6.21
CA SER A 224 -4.76 10.41 7.10
C SER A 224 -3.46 11.19 6.91
N MET A 225 -3.17 11.66 5.67
CA MET A 225 -2.03 12.51 5.37
C MET A 225 -2.30 14.00 5.60
N ARG A 226 -3.51 14.39 5.95
CA ARG A 226 -3.94 15.75 6.27
C ARG A 226 -3.70 16.76 5.13
N PHE A 227 -3.58 16.32 3.89
CA PHE A 227 -3.30 17.20 2.74
C PHE A 227 -4.37 18.26 2.55
N TYR A 228 -5.63 17.93 2.87
CA TYR A 228 -6.78 18.83 2.78
C TYR A 228 -6.62 20.13 3.58
N GLU A 229 -5.83 20.14 4.65
CA GLU A 229 -5.60 21.35 5.46
C GLU A 229 -4.81 22.42 4.71
N LYS A 230 -4.01 22.02 3.72
CA LYS A 230 -3.16 22.91 2.89
C LYS A 230 -3.69 23.05 1.47
N ALA A 231 -4.55 22.16 1.03
CA ALA A 231 -5.08 22.06 -0.32
C ALA A 231 -6.52 21.52 -0.28
N PRO A 232 -7.53 22.41 -0.12
CA PRO A 232 -8.91 21.99 0.21
C PRO A 232 -9.74 21.56 -1.00
N HIS A 233 -9.15 21.44 -2.19
CA HIS A 233 -9.87 21.05 -3.40
C HIS A 233 -9.42 19.66 -3.86
N ILE A 234 -10.35 18.72 -3.89
CA ILE A 234 -10.11 17.34 -4.31
C ILE A 234 -10.87 17.09 -5.62
N THR A 235 -10.16 16.58 -6.63
CA THR A 235 -10.76 16.17 -7.90
C THR A 235 -10.39 14.75 -8.24
N SER A 236 -11.37 13.88 -8.46
CA SER A 236 -11.18 12.52 -8.95
C SER A 236 -10.81 12.55 -10.43
N HIS A 237 -9.69 11.92 -10.79
CA HIS A 237 -9.21 11.86 -12.17
C HIS A 237 -8.91 10.43 -12.63
N ARG A 238 -8.93 9.47 -11.72
CA ARG A 238 -8.87 8.01 -12.00
C ARG A 238 -7.81 7.63 -13.03
N GLU A 239 -6.59 8.17 -12.86
CA GLU A 239 -5.53 8.02 -13.89
C GLU A 239 -5.02 6.60 -14.04
N TYR A 240 -4.95 5.85 -12.95
CA TYR A 240 -4.57 4.44 -12.93
C TYR A 240 -5.02 3.77 -11.62
N GLU A 241 -5.07 2.46 -11.65
CA GLU A 241 -5.24 1.65 -10.44
C GLU A 241 -3.89 1.45 -9.76
N GLN A 242 -3.91 1.45 -8.43
CA GLN A 242 -2.69 1.24 -7.65
C GLN A 242 -2.92 0.15 -6.60
N SER A 243 -1.93 -0.69 -6.44
CA SER A 243 -1.87 -1.67 -5.35
C SER A 243 -0.58 -1.56 -4.57
N VAL A 244 -0.59 -2.16 -3.40
CA VAL A 244 0.55 -2.28 -2.49
C VAL A 244 1.00 -3.72 -2.51
N GLY A 245 2.21 -3.97 -2.98
CA GLY A 245 2.80 -5.31 -2.88
C GLY A 245 3.33 -5.56 -1.47
N TYR A 246 3.12 -6.77 -0.98
CA TYR A 246 3.88 -7.29 0.16
C TYR A 246 5.21 -7.83 -0.37
N MET A 247 6.11 -6.90 -0.68
CA MET A 247 7.45 -7.21 -1.16
C MET A 247 8.25 -7.81 -0.01
N VAL A 248 8.75 -9.02 -0.19
CA VAL A 248 9.47 -9.77 0.84
C VAL A 248 10.86 -10.16 0.36
N ASN A 249 11.83 -10.19 1.28
CA ASN A 249 13.13 -10.78 1.01
C ASN A 249 12.96 -12.27 0.67
N ALA A 250 13.27 -12.66 -0.56
CA ALA A 250 13.00 -14.01 -1.07
C ALA A 250 13.71 -15.10 -0.24
N LYS A 251 14.95 -14.85 0.22
CA LYS A 251 15.67 -15.78 1.07
C LYS A 251 14.99 -15.98 2.42
N ALA A 252 14.56 -14.89 3.08
CA ALA A 252 13.86 -14.96 4.34
C ALA A 252 12.54 -15.73 4.21
N TYR A 253 11.77 -15.45 3.14
CA TYR A 253 10.49 -16.12 2.89
C TYR A 253 10.67 -17.61 2.57
N ASN A 254 11.59 -17.96 1.68
CA ASN A 254 11.82 -19.32 1.25
C ASN A 254 12.48 -20.20 2.35
N SER A 255 13.16 -19.60 3.32
CA SER A 255 13.75 -20.32 4.46
C SER A 255 12.78 -20.57 5.61
N LEU A 256 11.56 -20.03 5.56
CA LEU A 256 10.55 -20.35 6.58
C LEU A 256 10.19 -21.84 6.55
N PRO A 257 10.00 -22.47 7.72
CA PRO A 257 9.32 -23.75 7.82
C PRO A 257 7.97 -23.72 7.07
N ALA A 258 7.57 -24.85 6.48
CA ALA A 258 6.39 -24.90 5.60
C ALA A 258 5.12 -24.41 6.30
N ASP A 259 4.93 -24.75 7.57
CA ASP A 259 3.78 -24.33 8.38
C ASP A 259 3.78 -22.81 8.69
N LEU A 260 4.95 -22.20 8.91
CA LEU A 260 5.05 -20.75 9.09
C LEU A 260 4.84 -20.01 7.77
N ARG A 261 5.32 -20.54 6.66
CA ARG A 261 5.07 -19.97 5.34
C ARG A 261 3.57 -20.01 4.99
N GLU A 262 2.91 -21.16 5.24
CA GLU A 262 1.45 -21.26 5.09
C GLU A 262 0.71 -20.26 5.99
N ALA A 263 1.17 -20.07 7.23
CA ALA A 263 0.58 -19.07 8.13
C ALA A 263 0.69 -17.65 7.57
N VAL A 264 1.83 -17.30 6.98
CA VAL A 264 2.06 -15.99 6.31
C VAL A 264 1.12 -15.83 5.10
N ASP A 265 1.00 -16.84 4.24
CA ASP A 265 0.17 -16.78 3.05
C ASP A 265 -1.31 -16.67 3.39
N ARG A 266 -1.78 -17.43 4.37
CA ARG A 266 -3.16 -17.33 4.89
C ARG A 266 -3.44 -15.99 5.56
N ALA A 267 -2.46 -15.45 6.29
CA ALA A 267 -2.57 -14.14 6.92
C ALA A 267 -2.68 -13.02 5.87
N HIS A 268 -1.88 -13.11 4.81
CA HIS A 268 -1.95 -12.19 3.68
C HIS A 268 -3.34 -12.21 3.02
N ALA A 269 -3.86 -13.38 2.67
CA ALA A 269 -5.18 -13.52 2.07
C ALA A 269 -6.30 -12.96 2.99
N GLY A 270 -6.23 -13.25 4.29
CA GLY A 270 -7.21 -12.76 5.27
C GLY A 270 -7.14 -11.24 5.49
N ALA A 271 -5.95 -10.65 5.47
CA ALA A 271 -5.76 -9.21 5.57
C ALA A 271 -6.21 -8.49 4.28
N SER A 272 -5.95 -9.09 3.11
CA SER A 272 -6.44 -8.61 1.82
C SER A 272 -7.97 -8.52 1.79
N GLN A 273 -8.66 -9.58 2.17
CA GLN A 273 -10.13 -9.59 2.26
C GLN A 273 -10.65 -8.52 3.23
N TYR A 274 -10.01 -8.35 4.38
CA TYR A 274 -10.36 -7.31 5.35
C TYR A 274 -10.24 -5.91 4.75
N GLU A 275 -9.12 -5.58 4.11
CA GLU A 275 -8.87 -4.25 3.55
C GLU A 275 -9.80 -3.98 2.36
N GLN A 276 -9.93 -4.92 1.42
CA GLN A 276 -10.82 -4.78 0.27
C GLN A 276 -12.28 -4.61 0.68
N GLY A 277 -12.73 -5.32 1.72
CA GLY A 277 -14.09 -5.21 2.24
C GLY A 277 -14.43 -3.83 2.83
N LEU A 278 -13.42 -3.07 3.25
CA LEU A 278 -13.59 -1.72 3.82
C LEU A 278 -13.32 -0.59 2.84
N LEU A 279 -12.60 -0.84 1.75
CA LEU A 279 -11.96 0.16 0.93
C LEU A 279 -12.89 1.27 0.45
N ASP A 280 -13.96 0.92 -0.24
CA ASP A 280 -14.86 1.90 -0.83
C ASP A 280 -15.68 2.64 0.23
N ALA A 281 -16.17 1.90 1.23
CA ALA A 281 -16.95 2.48 2.32
C ALA A 281 -16.11 3.45 3.16
N ASP A 282 -14.88 3.07 3.52
CA ASP A 282 -13.95 3.90 4.30
C ASP A 282 -13.54 5.15 3.51
N THR A 283 -13.24 5.00 2.20
CA THR A 283 -12.90 6.11 1.31
C THR A 283 -14.06 7.10 1.20
N MET A 284 -15.29 6.63 0.98
CA MET A 284 -16.46 7.50 0.88
C MET A 284 -16.79 8.17 2.21
N ALA A 285 -16.64 7.47 3.33
CA ALA A 285 -16.81 8.05 4.66
C ALA A 285 -15.78 9.14 4.94
N SER A 286 -14.51 8.93 4.55
CA SER A 286 -13.45 9.91 4.63
C SER A 286 -13.78 11.17 3.81
N ILE A 287 -14.21 11.02 2.56
CA ILE A 287 -14.61 12.14 1.71
C ILE A 287 -15.77 12.94 2.35
N LYS A 288 -16.78 12.27 2.91
CA LYS A 288 -17.90 12.95 3.60
C LYS A 288 -17.40 13.75 4.82
N ARG A 289 -16.49 13.17 5.63
CA ARG A 289 -15.88 13.89 6.77
C ARG A 289 -15.10 15.12 6.30
N LEU A 290 -14.38 15.02 5.19
CA LEU A 290 -13.62 16.13 4.60
C LEU A 290 -14.57 17.23 4.09
N GLN A 291 -15.65 16.87 3.40
CA GLN A 291 -16.67 17.82 2.94
C GLN A 291 -17.34 18.56 4.12
N ALA A 292 -17.60 17.88 5.23
CA ALA A 292 -18.09 18.51 6.46
C ALA A 292 -17.10 19.52 7.07
N LYS A 293 -15.81 19.43 6.74
CA LYS A 293 -14.75 20.39 7.10
C LYS A 293 -14.55 21.48 6.06
N GLY A 294 -15.43 21.61 5.05
CA GLY A 294 -15.35 22.62 3.99
C GLY A 294 -14.46 22.25 2.80
N VAL A 295 -13.99 21.02 2.70
CA VAL A 295 -13.23 20.54 1.53
C VAL A 295 -14.18 20.30 0.37
N THR A 296 -13.82 20.76 -0.83
CA THR A 296 -14.59 20.47 -2.04
C THR A 296 -14.17 19.15 -2.66
N TYR A 297 -15.14 18.36 -3.09
CA TYR A 297 -14.89 17.11 -3.83
C TYR A 297 -15.61 17.12 -5.17
N ASN A 298 -14.86 16.94 -6.26
CA ASN A 298 -15.37 16.84 -7.63
C ASN A 298 -15.06 15.43 -8.18
N ASP A 299 -16.10 14.64 -8.45
CA ASP A 299 -15.97 13.29 -9.04
C ASP A 299 -16.29 13.26 -10.54
N GLY A 300 -16.67 14.40 -11.13
CA GLY A 300 -17.15 14.49 -12.51
C GLY A 300 -16.15 15.09 -13.50
N MET A 301 -14.85 15.00 -13.29
CA MET A 301 -13.87 15.50 -14.25
C MET A 301 -13.87 14.64 -15.54
N ASN A 302 -14.07 15.30 -16.70
CA ASN A 302 -13.89 14.62 -17.99
C ASN A 302 -12.40 14.28 -18.21
N THR A 303 -12.08 12.99 -18.28
CA THR A 303 -10.73 12.48 -18.48
C THR A 303 -10.39 12.14 -19.93
N ASP A 304 -11.31 12.25 -20.88
CA ASP A 304 -11.06 11.96 -22.30
C ASP A 304 -9.94 12.80 -22.91
N PRO A 305 -9.85 14.13 -22.63
CA PRO A 305 -8.73 14.91 -23.11
C PRO A 305 -7.37 14.45 -22.55
N PHE A 306 -7.36 13.97 -21.31
CA PHE A 306 -6.15 13.40 -20.71
C PHE A 306 -5.75 12.10 -21.42
N ARG A 307 -6.69 11.20 -21.68
CA ARG A 307 -6.44 9.95 -22.39
C ARG A 307 -5.96 10.18 -23.82
N ALA A 308 -6.54 11.15 -24.53
CA ALA A 308 -6.09 11.52 -25.86
C ALA A 308 -4.62 11.98 -25.87
N ARG A 309 -4.26 12.91 -24.97
CA ARG A 309 -2.89 13.40 -24.83
C ARG A 309 -1.93 12.29 -24.38
N MET A 310 -2.38 11.37 -23.53
CA MET A 310 -1.57 10.24 -23.09
C MET A 310 -1.36 9.21 -24.21
N LYS A 311 -2.33 9.03 -25.11
CA LYS A 311 -2.10 8.20 -26.30
C LYS A 311 -0.94 8.76 -27.14
N GLU A 312 -0.91 10.07 -27.39
CA GLU A 312 0.22 10.72 -28.10
C GLU A 312 1.55 10.46 -27.38
N PHE A 313 1.55 10.56 -26.05
CA PHE A 313 2.73 10.29 -25.23
C PHE A 313 3.24 8.85 -25.40
N TYR A 314 2.35 7.84 -25.25
CA TYR A 314 2.74 6.44 -25.41
C TYR A 314 3.14 6.09 -26.83
N ASP A 315 2.49 6.63 -27.86
CA ASP A 315 2.89 6.48 -29.26
C ASP A 315 4.32 7.01 -29.49
N ALA A 316 4.64 8.16 -28.92
CA ALA A 316 5.99 8.72 -28.99
C ALA A 316 7.02 7.87 -28.22
N GLN A 317 6.66 7.34 -27.03
CA GLN A 317 7.53 6.43 -26.28
C GLN A 317 7.78 5.13 -27.05
N ALA A 318 6.75 4.59 -27.71
CA ALA A 318 6.87 3.38 -28.56
C ALA A 318 7.82 3.60 -29.73
N LYS A 319 7.65 4.71 -30.47
CA LYS A 319 8.54 5.09 -31.59
C LYS A 319 10.00 5.28 -31.14
N ALA A 320 10.20 5.73 -29.90
CA ALA A 320 11.52 5.91 -29.31
C ALA A 320 12.11 4.63 -28.69
N GLY A 321 11.45 3.48 -28.78
CA GLY A 321 11.89 2.21 -28.18
C GLY A 321 11.95 2.22 -26.64
N LYS A 322 11.13 3.06 -25.99
CA LYS A 322 11.15 3.26 -24.53
C LYS A 322 10.05 2.49 -23.79
N LEU A 323 9.20 1.78 -24.51
CA LEU A 323 8.20 0.89 -23.90
C LEU A 323 8.75 -0.53 -23.80
N PRO A 324 8.32 -1.31 -22.78
CA PRO A 324 8.59 -2.74 -22.75
C PRO A 324 8.03 -3.43 -24.00
N GLU A 325 8.75 -4.42 -24.51
CA GLU A 325 8.24 -5.25 -25.58
C GLU A 325 6.91 -5.88 -25.19
N GLY A 326 5.94 -5.88 -26.12
CA GLY A 326 4.60 -6.43 -25.91
C GLY A 326 3.67 -5.60 -25.01
N PHE A 327 4.12 -4.51 -24.37
CA PHE A 327 3.31 -3.76 -23.42
C PHE A 327 1.99 -3.26 -24.02
N LEU A 328 2.02 -2.48 -25.10
CA LEU A 328 0.79 -1.94 -25.70
C LEU A 328 -0.11 -3.04 -26.28
N ALA A 329 0.49 -4.11 -26.83
CA ALA A 329 -0.27 -5.26 -27.32
C ALA A 329 -1.00 -5.98 -26.17
N ALA A 330 -0.34 -6.19 -25.03
CA ALA A 330 -0.95 -6.79 -23.85
C ALA A 330 -2.05 -5.89 -23.25
N VAL A 331 -1.83 -4.57 -23.22
CA VAL A 331 -2.87 -3.60 -22.80
C VAL A 331 -4.11 -3.73 -23.71
N GLU A 332 -3.93 -3.76 -25.01
CA GLU A 332 -5.08 -3.85 -25.95
C GLU A 332 -5.77 -5.21 -25.87
N ALA A 333 -5.02 -6.30 -25.76
CA ALA A 333 -5.58 -7.66 -25.67
C ALA A 333 -6.38 -7.90 -24.37
N THR A 334 -6.18 -7.07 -23.36
CA THR A 334 -6.86 -7.16 -22.05
C THR A 334 -7.97 -6.14 -21.86
N ARG A 335 -8.29 -5.33 -22.86
CA ARG A 335 -9.34 -4.29 -22.86
C ARG A 335 -10.78 -4.81 -22.66
#